data_9ffda1fec705db210f954aba7b49f38c
#
_entry.id   9ffda1fec705db210f954aba7b49f38c
#
_cell.length_a   1.000
_cell.length_b   1.000
_cell.length_c   1.000
_cell.angle_alpha   90.00
_cell.angle_beta   90.00
_cell.angle_gamma   90.00
#
_symmetry.space_group_name_H-M   'P 1'
#
loop_
_entity.id
_entity.type
_entity.pdbx_description
1 polymer ?
#
loop_
_entity_poly.entity_id
_entity_poly.type
_entity_poly.pdbx_seq_one_letter_code
_entity_poly.pdbx_strand_id
1 'polypeptide(L)'
;MHHGKPAFTGSAKVTSREMSNWIADYDRSDTGEDIPPESSESLAFSASQILSSPLPRALSSLKALDLEPDVIDEVFREADLPVFPMPGFRLSPTVWAVFFRVMWLCGISRDVERVGTAKKRAIQAAGILAAFAKRSDGTVLLMGHGVMNRLIARELRSLGFKEYRCQGSGYWNASSYRLQ
;
A
#
# COMPACT_ATOMS: atom_id res chain seq x y z
N MET A 1 -2.41 3.06 7.16
CA MET A 1 -2.19 1.66 7.61
C MET A 1 -1.85 0.80 6.40
N HIS A 2 -1.00 -0.19 6.56
CA HIS A 2 -0.72 -1.20 5.53
C HIS A 2 -1.74 -2.32 5.69
N HIS A 3 -2.30 -2.82 4.59
CA HIS A 3 -3.25 -3.94 4.60
C HIS A 3 -2.71 -5.18 5.34
N GLY A 4 -3.58 -6.11 5.70
CA GLY A 4 -3.25 -7.40 6.28
C GLY A 4 -2.45 -8.30 5.33
N LYS A 5 -1.94 -9.41 5.83
CA LYS A 5 -1.17 -10.35 5.02
C LYS A 5 -2.08 -11.01 3.98
N PRO A 6 -1.75 -10.95 2.68
CA PRO A 6 -2.54 -11.62 1.65
C PRO A 6 -2.57 -13.13 1.82
N ALA A 7 -3.71 -13.74 1.54
CA ALA A 7 -3.89 -15.20 1.60
C ALA A 7 -3.03 -15.92 0.56
N PHE A 8 -2.79 -15.29 -0.59
CA PHE A 8 -1.89 -15.83 -1.61
C PHE A 8 -0.43 -15.76 -1.16
N THR A 9 0.16 -16.91 -0.89
CA THR A 9 1.54 -17.04 -0.38
C THR A 9 2.42 -17.89 -1.29
N GLY A 10 2.21 -17.86 -2.58
CA GLY A 10 3.01 -18.61 -3.55
C GLY A 10 4.51 -18.37 -3.32
N SER A 11 5.16 -19.30 -2.59
CA SER A 11 6.58 -19.21 -2.18
C SER A 11 7.54 -19.97 -3.08
N ALA A 12 7.01 -20.77 -4.01
CA ALA A 12 7.82 -21.52 -4.97
C ALA A 12 8.71 -20.58 -5.79
N LYS A 13 9.94 -21.01 -6.07
CA LYS A 13 10.83 -20.24 -6.95
C LYS A 13 10.23 -20.17 -8.35
N VAL A 14 10.16 -18.97 -8.88
CA VAL A 14 9.61 -18.66 -10.20
C VAL A 14 10.66 -18.01 -11.09
N THR A 15 10.47 -18.12 -12.41
CA THR A 15 11.22 -17.32 -13.38
C THR A 15 10.70 -15.89 -13.41
N SER A 16 11.46 -14.97 -13.98
CA SER A 16 11.00 -13.59 -14.16
C SER A 16 9.72 -13.49 -15.01
N ARG A 17 9.51 -14.40 -15.99
CA ARG A 17 8.29 -14.42 -16.80
C ARG A 17 7.07 -14.87 -15.98
N GLU A 18 7.24 -15.87 -15.12
CA GLU A 18 6.19 -16.36 -14.22
C GLU A 18 5.78 -15.31 -13.16
N MET A 19 6.65 -14.31 -12.89
CA MET A 19 6.35 -13.21 -11.96
C MET A 19 5.14 -12.38 -12.40
N SER A 20 4.86 -12.23 -13.69
CA SER A 20 3.67 -11.51 -14.15
C SER A 20 2.38 -12.19 -13.67
N ASN A 21 2.30 -13.51 -13.79
CA ASN A 21 1.17 -14.28 -13.30
C ASN A 21 1.11 -14.26 -11.77
N TRP A 22 2.25 -14.38 -11.11
CA TRP A 22 2.34 -14.30 -9.65
C TRP A 22 1.82 -12.95 -9.11
N ILE A 23 2.20 -11.84 -9.76
CA ILE A 23 1.72 -10.49 -9.39
C ILE A 23 0.22 -10.38 -9.61
N ALA A 24 -0.29 -10.90 -10.74
CA ALA A 24 -1.72 -10.87 -11.02
C ALA A 24 -2.53 -11.68 -9.99
N ASP A 25 -2.02 -12.83 -9.53
CA ASP A 25 -2.65 -13.62 -8.47
C ASP A 25 -2.58 -12.91 -7.12
N TYR A 26 -1.43 -12.30 -6.80
CA TYR A 26 -1.25 -11.50 -5.60
C TYR A 26 -2.19 -10.29 -5.58
N ASP A 27 -2.39 -9.60 -6.70
CA ASP A 27 -3.28 -8.43 -6.77
C ASP A 27 -4.76 -8.79 -6.64
N ARG A 28 -5.14 -10.01 -7.03
CA ARG A 28 -6.49 -10.56 -6.84
C ARG A 28 -6.73 -11.14 -5.45
N SER A 29 -5.67 -11.36 -4.68
CA SER A 29 -5.77 -11.95 -3.35
C SER A 29 -6.34 -10.97 -2.34
N ASP A 30 -7.23 -11.47 -1.51
CA ASP A 30 -7.65 -10.87 -0.25
C ASP A 30 -6.70 -11.27 0.90
N THR A 31 -7.07 -10.96 2.13
CA THR A 31 -6.33 -11.32 3.35
C THR A 31 -6.77 -12.64 3.98
N GLY A 32 -7.77 -13.31 3.42
CA GLY A 32 -8.30 -14.56 3.98
C GLY A 32 -8.68 -14.42 5.45
N GLU A 33 -8.12 -15.28 6.28
CA GLU A 33 -8.37 -15.32 7.74
C GLU A 33 -7.27 -14.57 8.55
N ASP A 34 -6.52 -13.66 7.93
CA ASP A 34 -5.47 -12.91 8.63
C ASP A 34 -6.10 -11.95 9.66
N ILE A 35 -5.75 -12.14 10.92
CA ILE A 35 -6.36 -11.41 12.05
C ILE A 35 -5.57 -10.13 12.31
N PRO A 36 -6.25 -8.98 12.41
CA PRO A 36 -5.60 -7.72 12.75
C PRO A 36 -5.06 -7.74 14.19
N PRO A 37 -3.85 -7.20 14.44
CA PRO A 37 -3.36 -7.00 15.79
C PRO A 37 -4.19 -5.95 16.55
N GLU A 38 -4.38 -6.12 17.85
CA GLU A 38 -5.14 -5.21 18.72
C GLU A 38 -4.68 -3.74 18.61
N SER A 39 -3.37 -3.51 18.43
CA SER A 39 -2.82 -2.16 18.24
C SER A 39 -3.28 -1.51 16.94
N SER A 40 -3.57 -2.29 15.91
CA SER A 40 -4.06 -1.84 14.61
C SER A 40 -5.57 -1.61 14.65
N GLU A 41 -6.31 -2.48 15.35
CA GLU A 41 -7.74 -2.31 15.63
C GLU A 41 -7.98 -0.99 16.39
N SER A 42 -7.27 -0.76 17.49
CA SER A 42 -7.41 0.46 18.30
C SER A 42 -7.17 1.73 17.48
N LEU A 43 -6.17 1.71 16.57
CA LEU A 43 -5.91 2.83 15.66
C LEU A 43 -7.03 2.99 14.61
N ALA A 44 -7.50 1.90 14.06
CA ALA A 44 -8.54 1.91 13.04
C ALA A 44 -9.88 2.43 13.59
N PHE A 45 -10.27 1.97 14.78
CA PHE A 45 -11.51 2.41 15.43
C PHE A 45 -11.47 3.87 15.91
N SER A 46 -10.28 4.48 16.03
CA SER A 46 -10.17 5.92 16.32
C SER A 46 -10.43 6.81 15.11
N ALA A 47 -10.57 6.23 13.92
CA ALA A 47 -10.78 6.98 12.70
C ALA A 47 -12.26 7.42 12.57
N SER A 48 -12.46 8.69 12.19
CA SER A 48 -13.77 9.24 11.85
C SER A 48 -14.06 9.20 10.35
N GLN A 49 -13.04 8.99 9.53
CA GLN A 49 -13.14 8.84 8.08
C GLN A 49 -12.17 7.76 7.62
N ILE A 50 -12.63 6.89 6.72
CA ILE A 50 -11.89 5.73 6.24
C ILE A 50 -11.76 5.79 4.72
N LEU A 51 -10.54 5.90 4.25
CA LEU A 51 -10.20 5.89 2.83
C LEU A 51 -9.47 4.60 2.49
N SER A 52 -9.70 4.04 1.32
CA SER A 52 -9.11 2.76 0.91
C SER A 52 -8.65 2.74 -0.54
N SER A 53 -7.63 1.93 -0.78
CA SER A 53 -7.32 1.41 -2.10
C SER A 53 -8.41 0.42 -2.56
N PRO A 54 -8.71 0.34 -3.87
CA PRO A 54 -9.68 -0.62 -4.40
C PRO A 54 -9.17 -2.06 -4.45
N LEU A 55 -7.88 -2.32 -4.15
CA LEU A 55 -7.34 -3.67 -4.22
C LEU A 55 -7.97 -4.59 -3.16
N PRO A 56 -8.29 -5.85 -3.52
CA PRO A 56 -9.01 -6.78 -2.64
C PRO A 56 -8.42 -6.91 -1.24
N ARG A 57 -7.07 -6.95 -1.11
CA ARG A 57 -6.38 -7.05 0.17
C ARG A 57 -6.56 -5.82 1.08
N ALA A 58 -6.80 -4.63 0.52
CA ALA A 58 -7.10 -3.44 1.32
C ALA A 58 -8.56 -3.48 1.81
N LEU A 59 -9.48 -3.83 0.93
CA LEU A 59 -10.91 -3.93 1.27
C LEU A 59 -11.19 -5.07 2.25
N SER A 60 -10.58 -6.25 2.05
CA SER A 60 -10.72 -7.36 2.99
C SER A 60 -10.09 -7.08 4.36
N SER A 61 -9.02 -6.25 4.40
CA SER A 61 -8.46 -5.78 5.68
C SER A 61 -9.44 -4.91 6.46
N LEU A 62 -10.16 -4.01 5.78
CA LEU A 62 -11.20 -3.22 6.44
C LEU A 62 -12.35 -4.11 6.92
N LYS A 63 -12.75 -5.07 6.10
CA LYS A 63 -13.77 -6.06 6.49
C LYS A 63 -13.34 -6.88 7.71
N ALA A 64 -12.07 -7.28 7.81
CA ALA A 64 -11.55 -7.98 8.98
C ALA A 64 -11.55 -7.12 10.25
N LEU A 65 -11.57 -5.80 10.12
CA LEU A 65 -11.74 -4.83 11.19
C LEU A 65 -13.20 -4.45 11.45
N ASP A 66 -14.15 -5.06 10.75
CA ASP A 66 -15.58 -4.68 10.76
C ASP A 66 -15.81 -3.19 10.43
N LEU A 67 -15.04 -2.67 9.46
CA LEU A 67 -15.07 -1.29 9.01
C LEU A 67 -15.41 -1.21 7.52
N GLU A 68 -16.19 -0.18 7.15
CA GLU A 68 -16.51 0.13 5.77
C GLU A 68 -15.78 1.41 5.34
N PRO A 69 -15.23 1.47 4.12
CA PRO A 69 -14.58 2.68 3.61
C PRO A 69 -15.60 3.74 3.20
N ASP A 70 -15.39 4.99 3.62
CA ASP A 70 -16.15 6.15 3.13
C ASP A 70 -15.77 6.52 1.69
N VAL A 71 -14.49 6.28 1.33
CA VAL A 71 -13.97 6.56 -0.02
C VAL A 71 -13.06 5.44 -0.48
N ILE A 72 -13.34 4.93 -1.68
CA ILE A 72 -12.47 4.00 -2.40
C ILE A 72 -11.98 4.74 -3.65
N ASP A 73 -10.66 4.85 -3.83
CA ASP A 73 -10.09 5.56 -4.97
C ASP A 73 -8.81 4.88 -5.49
N GLU A 74 -8.68 4.82 -6.82
CA GLU A 74 -7.50 4.31 -7.53
C GLU A 74 -6.21 5.09 -7.20
N VAL A 75 -6.35 6.32 -6.73
CA VAL A 75 -5.22 7.14 -6.30
C VAL A 75 -4.41 6.49 -5.16
N PHE A 76 -5.05 5.64 -4.35
CA PHE A 76 -4.45 4.91 -3.23
C PHE A 76 -3.91 3.52 -3.59
N ARG A 77 -4.09 3.08 -4.85
CA ARG A 77 -3.61 1.79 -5.31
C ARG A 77 -2.08 1.68 -5.20
N GLU A 78 -1.58 0.46 -4.96
CA GLU A 78 -0.12 0.22 -4.93
C GLU A 78 0.54 0.63 -6.27
N ALA A 79 1.78 1.07 -6.18
CA ALA A 79 2.59 1.34 -7.36
C ALA A 79 2.91 0.03 -8.09
N ASP A 80 2.61 -0.02 -9.38
CA ASP A 80 2.84 -1.21 -10.19
C ASP A 80 4.31 -1.67 -10.11
N LEU A 81 4.50 -2.97 -10.23
CA LEU A 81 5.82 -3.58 -10.26
C LEU A 81 6.17 -3.98 -11.71
N PRO A 82 7.21 -3.39 -12.33
CA PRO A 82 7.63 -3.81 -13.65
C PRO A 82 8.18 -5.22 -13.63
N VAL A 83 7.95 -5.98 -14.69
CA VAL A 83 8.54 -7.30 -14.88
C VAL A 83 9.42 -7.28 -16.12
N PHE A 84 10.67 -7.67 -15.95
CA PHE A 84 11.61 -7.78 -17.06
C PHE A 84 11.92 -9.24 -17.32
N PRO A 85 11.78 -9.74 -18.57
CA PRO A 85 12.14 -11.11 -18.91
C PRO A 85 13.66 -11.28 -18.78
N MET A 86 14.05 -12.11 -17.82
CA MET A 86 15.46 -12.47 -17.58
C MET A 86 15.60 -14.00 -17.69
N PRO A 87 16.37 -14.51 -18.65
CA PRO A 87 16.53 -15.96 -18.80
C PRO A 87 17.41 -16.57 -17.69
N GLY A 88 17.14 -17.81 -17.36
CA GLY A 88 18.05 -18.68 -16.63
C GLY A 88 17.95 -18.68 -15.10
N PHE A 89 17.17 -17.80 -14.47
CA PHE A 89 17.07 -17.73 -13.01
C PHE A 89 15.67 -18.09 -12.49
N ARG A 90 15.64 -18.91 -11.44
CA ARG A 90 14.44 -19.16 -10.62
C ARG A 90 14.72 -18.67 -9.21
N LEU A 91 14.09 -17.60 -8.81
CA LEU A 91 14.23 -16.97 -7.49
C LEU A 91 12.88 -16.95 -6.77
N SER A 92 12.89 -16.69 -5.46
CA SER A 92 11.63 -16.47 -4.75
C SER A 92 10.94 -15.21 -5.28
N PRO A 93 9.61 -15.16 -5.28
CA PRO A 93 8.87 -13.96 -5.70
C PRO A 93 9.29 -12.71 -4.95
N THR A 94 9.61 -12.83 -3.66
CA THR A 94 10.11 -11.70 -2.86
C THR A 94 11.42 -11.13 -3.39
N VAL A 95 12.37 -11.99 -3.79
CA VAL A 95 13.65 -11.54 -4.36
C VAL A 95 13.42 -10.84 -5.69
N TRP A 96 12.55 -11.39 -6.56
CA TRP A 96 12.16 -10.73 -7.80
C TRP A 96 11.49 -9.38 -7.54
N ALA A 97 10.56 -9.32 -6.60
CA ALA A 97 9.85 -8.09 -6.26
C ALA A 97 10.81 -7.00 -5.79
N VAL A 98 11.77 -7.33 -4.94
CA VAL A 98 12.81 -6.38 -4.48
C VAL A 98 13.66 -5.93 -5.66
N PHE A 99 14.15 -6.86 -6.49
CA PHE A 99 14.98 -6.54 -7.64
C PHE A 99 14.26 -5.61 -8.63
N PHE A 100 13.04 -5.95 -9.03
CA PHE A 100 12.26 -5.12 -9.95
C PHE A 100 11.88 -3.77 -9.33
N ARG A 101 11.64 -3.71 -8.02
CA ARG A 101 11.37 -2.45 -7.32
C ARG A 101 12.60 -1.53 -7.31
N VAL A 102 13.80 -2.07 -7.14
CA VAL A 102 15.04 -1.29 -7.26
C VAL A 102 15.20 -0.75 -8.68
N MET A 103 15.00 -1.58 -9.70
CA MET A 103 15.03 -1.12 -11.10
C MET A 103 14.02 -0.01 -11.36
N TRP A 104 12.80 -0.16 -10.87
CA TRP A 104 11.75 0.83 -11.00
C TRP A 104 12.14 2.17 -10.32
N LEU A 105 12.71 2.12 -9.12
CA LEU A 105 13.21 3.31 -8.41
C LEU A 105 14.35 4.00 -9.15
N CYS A 106 15.18 3.26 -9.91
CA CYS A 106 16.19 3.79 -10.82
C CYS A 106 15.59 4.37 -12.12
N GLY A 107 14.25 4.40 -12.26
CA GLY A 107 13.57 4.96 -13.42
C GLY A 107 13.34 3.97 -14.57
N ILE A 108 13.71 2.71 -14.40
CA ILE A 108 13.50 1.65 -15.40
C ILE A 108 12.09 1.09 -15.21
N SER A 109 11.18 1.43 -16.10
CA SER A 109 9.79 0.95 -16.10
C SER A 109 9.45 0.43 -17.49
N ARG A 110 8.74 -0.68 -17.57
CA ARG A 110 8.26 -1.28 -18.81
C ARG A 110 6.80 -1.65 -18.61
N ASP A 111 5.94 -1.15 -19.49
CA ASP A 111 4.51 -1.48 -19.55
C ASP A 111 3.73 -1.24 -18.23
N VAL A 112 4.31 -0.46 -17.31
CA VAL A 112 3.72 -0.11 -16.01
C VAL A 112 3.92 1.37 -15.69
N GLU A 113 3.26 1.84 -14.65
CA GLU A 113 3.38 3.19 -14.14
C GLU A 113 4.86 3.55 -13.84
N ARG A 114 5.31 4.70 -14.34
CA ARG A 114 6.65 5.22 -14.03
C ARG A 114 6.71 5.78 -12.60
N VAL A 115 7.88 5.73 -11.99
CA VAL A 115 8.09 6.30 -10.63
C VAL A 115 7.67 7.76 -10.53
N GLY A 116 7.87 8.54 -11.60
CA GLY A 116 7.42 9.95 -11.65
C GLY A 116 5.90 10.08 -11.62
N THR A 117 5.17 9.19 -12.28
CA THR A 117 3.70 9.15 -12.27
C THR A 117 3.18 8.72 -10.91
N ALA A 118 3.77 7.68 -10.31
CA ALA A 118 3.43 7.25 -8.95
C ALA A 118 3.64 8.37 -7.91
N LYS A 119 4.72 9.16 -8.05
CA LYS A 119 4.95 10.34 -7.19
C LYS A 119 3.87 11.40 -7.38
N LYS A 120 3.45 11.69 -8.61
CA LYS A 120 2.35 12.63 -8.87
C LYS A 120 1.03 12.13 -8.25
N ARG A 121 0.75 10.83 -8.36
CA ARG A 121 -0.41 10.20 -7.74
C ARG A 121 -0.33 10.27 -6.21
N ALA A 122 0.86 10.12 -5.62
CA ALA A 122 1.07 10.28 -4.18
C ALA A 122 0.83 11.72 -3.70
N ILE A 123 1.17 12.74 -4.51
CA ILE A 123 0.85 14.14 -4.23
C ILE A 123 -0.67 14.35 -4.17
N GLN A 124 -1.41 13.80 -5.14
CA GLN A 124 -2.87 13.85 -5.17
C GLN A 124 -3.48 13.16 -3.94
N ALA A 125 -3.01 11.95 -3.64
CA ALA A 125 -3.44 11.17 -2.48
C ALA A 125 -3.19 11.92 -1.15
N ALA A 126 -2.01 12.51 -0.98
CA ALA A 126 -1.68 13.32 0.21
C ALA A 126 -2.57 14.57 0.31
N GLY A 127 -2.88 15.22 -0.82
CA GLY A 127 -3.81 16.35 -0.87
C GLY A 127 -5.22 15.96 -0.42
N ILE A 128 -5.73 14.83 -0.88
CA ILE A 128 -7.03 14.29 -0.47
C ILE A 128 -7.04 14.02 1.04
N LEU A 129 -6.06 13.28 1.55
CA LEU A 129 -5.94 12.98 2.99
C LEU A 129 -5.86 14.25 3.83
N ALA A 130 -5.05 15.23 3.41
CA ALA A 130 -4.92 16.50 4.10
C ALA A 130 -6.24 17.30 4.09
N ALA A 131 -7.01 17.26 3.00
CA ALA A 131 -8.31 17.92 2.90
C ALA A 131 -9.34 17.28 3.86
N PHE A 132 -9.38 15.94 3.92
CA PHE A 132 -10.23 15.24 4.89
C PHE A 132 -9.81 15.54 6.32
N ALA A 133 -8.52 15.47 6.65
CA ALA A 133 -8.00 15.76 7.99
C ALA A 133 -8.27 17.20 8.46
N LYS A 134 -8.38 18.16 7.54
CA LYS A 134 -8.72 19.56 7.86
C LYS A 134 -10.23 19.81 8.03
N ARG A 135 -11.07 18.98 7.42
CA ARG A 135 -12.53 19.12 7.47
C ARG A 135 -13.16 18.39 8.64
N SER A 136 -12.54 17.28 9.06
CA SER A 136 -13.01 16.49 10.19
C SER A 136 -12.25 16.87 11.45
N ASP A 137 -12.95 17.04 12.57
CA ASP A 137 -12.32 17.18 13.89
C ASP A 137 -11.72 15.86 14.40
N GLY A 138 -11.57 14.87 13.53
CA GLY A 138 -11.17 13.52 13.86
C GLY A 138 -9.98 12.99 13.05
N THR A 139 -9.72 11.73 13.23
CA THR A 139 -8.62 11.00 12.57
C THR A 139 -9.09 10.44 11.23
N VAL A 140 -8.24 10.55 10.19
CA VAL A 140 -8.46 9.96 8.87
C VAL A 140 -7.58 8.72 8.74
N LEU A 141 -8.16 7.57 8.47
CA LEU A 141 -7.48 6.32 8.17
C LEU A 141 -7.34 6.14 6.66
N LEU A 142 -6.15 5.83 6.19
CA LEU A 142 -5.94 5.25 4.86
C LEU A 142 -5.55 3.77 5.01
N MET A 143 -6.36 2.87 4.44
CA MET A 143 -5.99 1.49 4.22
C MET A 143 -5.33 1.36 2.85
N GLY A 144 -4.01 1.17 2.83
CA GLY A 144 -3.21 1.21 1.60
C GLY A 144 -2.08 0.20 1.58
N HIS A 145 -1.00 0.52 0.88
CA HIS A 145 0.05 -0.42 0.49
C HIS A 145 1.44 0.12 0.79
N GLY A 146 2.43 -0.78 0.85
CA GLY A 146 3.76 -0.48 1.37
C GLY A 146 4.50 0.63 0.62
N VAL A 147 4.54 0.62 -0.71
CA VAL A 147 5.29 1.63 -1.48
C VAL A 147 4.50 2.91 -1.59
N MET A 148 3.20 2.83 -1.92
CA MET A 148 2.37 4.02 -2.04
C MET A 148 2.24 4.76 -0.72
N ASN A 149 2.04 4.08 0.40
CA ASN A 149 2.00 4.70 1.72
C ASN A 149 3.30 5.47 2.04
N ARG A 150 4.48 4.96 1.66
CA ARG A 150 5.76 5.68 1.84
C ARG A 150 5.84 6.93 0.98
N LEU A 151 5.37 6.87 -0.26
CA LEU A 151 5.32 8.05 -1.14
C LEU A 151 4.36 9.10 -0.58
N ILE A 152 3.16 8.70 -0.18
CA ILE A 152 2.15 9.57 0.44
C ILE A 152 2.70 10.20 1.73
N ALA A 153 3.34 9.40 2.60
CA ALA A 153 3.95 9.88 3.83
C ALA A 153 4.99 10.99 3.60
N ARG A 154 5.79 10.87 2.54
CA ARG A 154 6.74 11.90 2.13
C ARG A 154 6.02 13.20 1.77
N GLU A 155 4.94 13.10 1.00
CA GLU A 155 4.17 14.27 0.56
C GLU A 155 3.38 14.91 1.71
N LEU A 156 2.85 14.12 2.66
CA LEU A 156 2.24 14.65 3.88
C LEU A 156 3.26 15.49 4.69
N ARG A 157 4.51 15.01 4.80
CA ARG A 157 5.56 15.80 5.47
C ARG A 157 5.85 17.11 4.74
N SER A 158 5.84 17.12 3.40
CA SER A 158 6.00 18.36 2.61
C SER A 158 4.84 19.35 2.80
N LEU A 159 3.65 18.85 3.15
CA LEU A 159 2.46 19.65 3.49
C LEU A 159 2.44 20.13 4.96
N GLY A 160 3.52 19.86 5.73
CA GLY A 160 3.65 20.30 7.12
C GLY A 160 3.17 19.29 8.16
N PHE A 161 2.72 18.11 7.75
CA PHE A 161 2.38 17.05 8.70
C PHE A 161 3.64 16.44 9.30
N LYS A 162 3.64 16.21 10.62
CA LYS A 162 4.72 15.53 11.32
C LYS A 162 4.29 14.15 11.80
N GLU A 163 5.18 13.18 11.59
CA GLU A 163 5.00 11.82 12.10
C GLU A 163 5.17 11.82 13.62
N TYR A 164 4.21 11.30 14.35
CA TYR A 164 4.26 11.19 15.80
C TYR A 164 4.22 9.74 16.30
N ARG A 165 3.84 8.80 15.44
CA ARG A 165 3.86 7.37 15.72
C ARG A 165 4.19 6.61 14.45
N CYS A 166 5.10 5.62 14.54
CA CYS A 166 5.46 4.71 13.46
C CYS A 166 5.58 3.28 14.02
N GLN A 167 4.80 2.36 13.49
CA GLN A 167 4.87 0.93 13.84
C GLN A 167 5.78 0.16 12.88
N GLY A 168 6.32 0.81 11.84
CA GLY A 168 7.10 0.18 10.78
C GLY A 168 6.33 -0.01 9.48
N SER A 169 6.83 -0.89 8.60
CA SER A 169 6.30 -1.08 7.24
C SER A 169 5.68 -2.46 6.98
N GLY A 170 5.54 -3.30 8.01
CA GLY A 170 4.92 -4.63 7.90
C GLY A 170 3.41 -4.56 7.67
N TYR A 171 2.80 -5.70 7.40
CA TYR A 171 1.35 -5.83 7.35
C TYR A 171 0.72 -5.34 8.65
N TRP A 172 -0.46 -4.73 8.56
CA TRP A 172 -1.21 -4.11 9.64
C TRP A 172 -0.54 -2.89 10.29
N ASN A 173 0.75 -2.64 10.03
CA ASN A 173 1.45 -1.51 10.65
C ASN A 173 0.94 -0.17 10.11
N ALA A 174 0.91 0.80 11.00
CA ALA A 174 0.49 2.17 10.68
C ALA A 174 1.54 3.20 11.07
N SER A 175 1.60 4.28 10.29
CA SER A 175 2.26 5.52 10.67
C SER A 175 1.22 6.62 10.80
N SER A 176 1.28 7.39 11.87
CA SER A 176 0.33 8.46 12.18
C SER A 176 1.01 9.82 12.05
N TYR A 177 0.31 10.74 11.41
CA TYR A 177 0.77 12.09 11.09
C TYR A 177 -0.24 13.10 11.62
N ARG A 178 0.22 14.27 12.07
CA ARG A 178 -0.63 15.40 12.46
C ARG A 178 -0.07 16.70 11.90
N LEU A 179 -0.96 17.64 11.57
CA LEU A 179 -0.59 19.00 11.26
C LEU A 179 -0.22 19.70 12.58
N GLN A 180 0.87 20.44 12.58
CA GLN A 180 1.28 21.27 13.73
C GLN A 180 0.86 22.72 13.52
#